data_e22beda094aed9dc9839e9d4eed1232c
#
_entry.id   e22beda094aed9dc9839e9d4eed1232c
#
_cell.length_a   1.000
_cell.length_b   1.000
_cell.length_c   1.000
_cell.angle_alpha   90.00
_cell.angle_beta   90.00
_cell.angle_gamma   90.00
#
_symmetry.space_group_name_H-M   'P 1'
#
loop_
_entity.id
_entity.type
_entity.pdbx_description
1 polymer ?
#
loop_
_entity_poly.entity_id
_entity_poly.type
_entity_poly.pdbx_seq_one_letter_code
_entity_poly.pdbx_strand_id
1 'polypeptide(L)'
;MFYSVRVDGTISLFSAEASGPGLADLAGVLCGPGRMTGFGRTAARLSAVVDEPWRAGALARECRRRGAEAQVSAAECGRPLVRTPFRVDLLPLEQRWNRGEGKVLPEGFRLDGAMLRMWALAAGSPQGNGYLLALDPEAPETHERLITALAQLGVPAKAQKGEEALLRVTGRRRLAHVLELIGDAPAGAEPAWPSLVPVVRAV
;
A
#
# COMPACT_ATOMS: atom_id res chain seq x y z
N MET A 1 14.48 14.69 18.81
CA MET A 1 13.31 15.37 19.41
C MET A 1 12.28 15.50 18.29
N PHE A 2 11.38 14.52 18.16
CA PHE A 2 10.43 14.47 17.04
C PHE A 2 9.14 15.16 17.48
N TYR A 3 8.79 16.25 16.80
CA TYR A 3 7.51 16.92 16.99
C TYR A 3 6.43 16.14 16.26
N SER A 4 5.60 15.42 17.02
CA SER A 4 4.28 14.95 16.54
C SER A 4 3.38 16.18 16.44
N VAL A 5 3.03 16.59 15.23
CA VAL A 5 2.01 17.62 15.01
C VAL A 5 0.65 16.95 15.10
N ARG A 6 0.09 16.89 16.30
CA ARG A 6 -1.35 16.68 16.47
C ARG A 6 -2.02 18.01 16.15
N VAL A 7 -2.66 18.08 15.00
CA VAL A 7 -3.63 19.13 14.69
C VAL A 7 -4.98 18.61 15.13
N ASP A 8 -5.56 19.26 16.13
CA ASP A 8 -6.92 19.10 16.65
C ASP A 8 -7.56 17.71 16.51
N GLY A 9 -7.93 17.10 17.63
CA GLY A 9 -8.41 15.74 17.87
C GLY A 9 -9.59 15.19 17.04
N THR A 10 -9.74 15.62 15.79
CA THR A 10 -10.73 15.09 14.85
C THR A 10 -10.05 14.10 13.92
N ILE A 11 -10.17 12.82 14.23
CA ILE A 11 -9.74 11.74 13.32
C ILE A 11 -10.70 11.72 12.14
N SER A 12 -10.17 11.82 10.91
CA SER A 12 -10.97 11.63 9.70
C SER A 12 -11.59 10.23 9.72
N LEU A 13 -12.89 10.10 9.42
CA LEU A 13 -13.59 8.82 9.29
C LEU A 13 -12.94 7.89 8.23
N PHE A 14 -12.12 8.44 7.35
CA PHE A 14 -11.38 7.71 6.32
C PHE A 14 -9.93 7.41 6.72
N SER A 15 -9.49 7.83 7.92
CA SER A 15 -8.16 7.55 8.44
C SER A 15 -7.97 6.06 8.74
N ALA A 16 -6.75 5.58 8.57
CA ALA A 16 -6.35 4.22 8.98
C ALA A 16 -6.57 3.92 10.47
N GLU A 17 -6.70 4.97 11.30
CA GLU A 17 -6.93 4.86 12.75
C GLU A 17 -8.42 4.86 13.11
N ALA A 18 -9.32 5.19 12.17
CA ALA A 18 -10.76 5.27 12.43
C ALA A 18 -11.42 3.90 12.58
N SER A 19 -10.85 2.86 11.99
CA SER A 19 -11.31 1.48 12.07
C SER A 19 -10.18 0.59 12.58
N GLY A 20 -10.51 -0.45 13.35
CA GLY A 20 -9.51 -1.44 13.74
C GLY A 20 -8.94 -2.15 12.50
N PRO A 21 -7.65 -2.58 12.55
CA PRO A 21 -7.00 -3.24 11.42
C PRO A 21 -7.71 -4.54 11.05
N GLY A 22 -7.96 -4.76 9.75
CA GLY A 22 -8.67 -5.91 9.23
C GLY A 22 -8.08 -6.48 7.94
N LEU A 23 -8.49 -7.71 7.59
CA LEU A 23 -8.02 -8.38 6.37
C LEU A 23 -8.34 -7.60 5.09
N ALA A 24 -9.42 -6.82 5.08
CA ALA A 24 -9.79 -5.98 3.94
C ALA A 24 -8.71 -4.94 3.59
N ASP A 25 -7.95 -4.45 4.58
CA ASP A 25 -6.89 -3.46 4.38
C ASP A 25 -5.75 -4.00 3.50
N LEU A 26 -5.60 -5.33 3.44
CA LEU A 26 -4.60 -6.00 2.58
C LEU A 26 -4.83 -5.71 1.09
N ALA A 27 -6.04 -5.26 0.71
CA ALA A 27 -6.31 -4.73 -0.62
C ALA A 27 -5.37 -3.59 -1.01
N GLY A 28 -4.86 -2.83 -0.04
CA GLY A 28 -3.85 -1.80 -0.29
C GLY A 28 -2.54 -2.35 -0.87
N VAL A 29 -2.11 -3.55 -0.47
CA VAL A 29 -0.94 -4.21 -1.06
C VAL A 29 -1.21 -4.57 -2.53
N LEU A 30 -2.47 -4.88 -2.86
CA LEU A 30 -2.90 -5.22 -4.22
C LEU A 30 -3.08 -3.99 -5.12
N CYS A 31 -3.20 -2.79 -4.57
CA CYS A 31 -3.15 -1.54 -5.37
C CYS A 31 -1.76 -1.34 -6.01
N GLY A 32 -0.70 -1.85 -5.38
CA GLY A 32 0.65 -1.93 -5.91
C GLY A 32 0.96 -3.29 -6.54
N PRO A 33 2.24 -3.69 -6.61
CA PRO A 33 2.67 -4.94 -7.26
C PRO A 33 2.40 -6.22 -6.42
N GLY A 34 1.61 -6.14 -5.35
CA GLY A 34 1.17 -7.31 -4.59
C GLY A 34 0.25 -8.24 -5.38
N ARG A 35 0.23 -9.52 -5.03
CA ARG A 35 -0.54 -10.55 -5.74
C ARG A 35 -1.29 -11.47 -4.79
N MET A 36 -2.45 -11.90 -5.24
CA MET A 36 -3.17 -13.03 -4.63
C MET A 36 -2.95 -14.28 -5.46
N THR A 37 -2.76 -15.40 -4.79
CA THR A 37 -2.70 -16.74 -5.42
C THR A 37 -3.73 -17.62 -4.76
N GLY A 38 -4.66 -18.15 -5.54
CA GLY A 38 -5.64 -19.13 -5.08
C GLY A 38 -5.06 -20.55 -5.05
N PHE A 39 -5.62 -21.40 -4.18
CA PHE A 39 -5.37 -22.83 -4.13
C PHE A 39 -6.70 -23.57 -4.17
N GLY A 40 -7.04 -24.09 -5.34
CA GLY A 40 -8.19 -25.00 -5.56
C GLY A 40 -9.54 -24.47 -5.06
N ARG A 41 -9.81 -23.16 -5.10
CA ARG A 41 -11.03 -22.52 -4.57
C ARG A 41 -11.27 -22.71 -3.06
N THR A 42 -10.28 -23.21 -2.32
CA THR A 42 -10.42 -23.51 -0.89
C THR A 42 -9.64 -22.55 -0.01
N ALA A 43 -8.57 -21.96 -0.52
CA ALA A 43 -7.73 -21.01 0.21
C ALA A 43 -7.02 -20.07 -0.76
N ALA A 44 -6.52 -18.97 -0.24
CA ALA A 44 -5.70 -18.04 -0.98
C ALA A 44 -4.55 -17.51 -0.12
N ARG A 45 -3.52 -16.97 -0.75
CA ARG A 45 -2.42 -16.29 -0.08
C ARG A 45 -2.10 -14.96 -0.75
N LEU A 46 -1.66 -14.01 0.07
CA LEU A 46 -1.08 -12.76 -0.38
C LEU A 46 0.43 -12.91 -0.52
N SER A 47 1.01 -12.32 -1.56
CA SER A 47 2.45 -12.18 -1.72
C SER A 47 2.81 -10.80 -2.25
N ALA A 48 3.95 -10.26 -1.80
CA ALA A 48 4.50 -9.00 -2.30
C ALA A 48 6.03 -9.07 -2.29
N VAL A 49 6.64 -8.80 -3.44
CA VAL A 49 8.08 -8.56 -3.55
C VAL A 49 8.32 -7.08 -3.27
N VAL A 50 9.24 -6.79 -2.36
CA VAL A 50 9.59 -5.42 -1.98
C VAL A 50 11.08 -5.18 -2.22
N ASP A 51 11.47 -3.91 -2.22
CA ASP A 51 12.83 -3.50 -2.56
C ASP A 51 13.84 -3.66 -1.41
N GLU A 52 13.36 -3.50 -0.15
CA GLU A 52 14.24 -3.43 1.01
C GLU A 52 13.86 -4.42 2.12
N PRO A 53 14.83 -5.02 2.82
CA PRO A 53 14.55 -5.95 3.92
C PRO A 53 13.75 -5.36 5.07
N TRP A 54 13.99 -4.07 5.42
CA TRP A 54 13.24 -3.39 6.47
C TRP A 54 11.75 -3.25 6.10
N ARG A 55 11.45 -3.01 4.80
CA ARG A 55 10.09 -2.91 4.27
C ARG A 55 9.36 -4.24 4.41
N ALA A 56 10.03 -5.35 4.09
CA ALA A 56 9.48 -6.69 4.24
C ALA A 56 9.12 -6.99 5.70
N GLY A 57 10.01 -6.67 6.63
CA GLY A 57 9.77 -6.85 8.06
C GLY A 57 8.59 -6.00 8.57
N ALA A 58 8.51 -4.73 8.14
CA ALA A 58 7.41 -3.84 8.51
C ALA A 58 6.06 -4.32 7.91
N LEU A 59 6.05 -4.71 6.64
CA LEU A 59 4.86 -5.23 5.96
C LEU A 59 4.36 -6.53 6.61
N ALA A 60 5.26 -7.45 6.97
CA ALA A 60 4.89 -8.69 7.65
C ALA A 60 4.26 -8.42 9.03
N ARG A 61 4.79 -7.45 9.79
CA ARG A 61 4.18 -7.03 11.07
C ARG A 61 2.79 -6.41 10.88
N GLU A 62 2.62 -5.56 9.86
CA GLU A 62 1.33 -4.96 9.57
C GLU A 62 0.30 -5.98 9.05
N CYS A 63 0.72 -6.99 8.29
CA CYS A 63 -0.14 -8.12 7.94
C CYS A 63 -0.60 -8.88 9.20
N ARG A 64 0.32 -9.16 10.14
CA ARG A 64 0.00 -9.84 11.40
C ARG A 64 -1.01 -9.05 12.23
N ARG A 65 -0.86 -7.72 12.34
CA ARG A 65 -1.83 -6.86 13.03
C ARG A 65 -3.25 -6.94 12.45
N ARG A 66 -3.36 -7.32 11.16
CA ARG A 66 -4.62 -7.53 10.43
C ARG A 66 -5.11 -8.98 10.46
N GLY A 67 -4.51 -9.80 11.31
CA GLY A 67 -4.86 -11.21 11.45
C GLY A 67 -4.28 -12.12 10.36
N ALA A 68 -3.42 -11.61 9.47
CA ALA A 68 -2.76 -12.40 8.43
C ALA A 68 -1.27 -12.58 8.76
N GLU A 69 -0.92 -13.72 9.38
CA GLU A 69 0.49 -14.09 9.54
C GLU A 69 1.19 -14.03 8.20
N ALA A 70 2.40 -13.47 8.17
CA ALA A 70 3.23 -13.40 6.98
C ALA A 70 4.68 -13.73 7.29
N GLN A 71 5.33 -14.43 6.37
CA GLN A 71 6.73 -14.81 6.43
C GLN A 71 7.53 -13.96 5.43
N VAL A 72 8.79 -13.72 5.76
CA VAL A 72 9.74 -13.05 4.88
C VAL A 72 10.74 -14.10 4.38
N SER A 73 10.93 -14.13 3.06
CA SER A 73 11.90 -14.99 2.37
C SER A 73 12.54 -14.21 1.22
N ALA A 74 13.40 -14.84 0.44
CA ALA A 74 13.90 -14.29 -0.81
C ALA A 74 12.99 -14.72 -1.97
N ALA A 75 12.71 -13.81 -2.90
CA ALA A 75 12.15 -14.14 -4.21
C ALA A 75 13.25 -14.68 -5.15
N GLU A 76 12.87 -15.25 -6.29
CA GLU A 76 13.81 -15.75 -7.30
C GLU A 76 14.77 -14.67 -7.81
N CYS A 77 14.31 -13.41 -7.86
CA CYS A 77 15.14 -12.25 -8.21
C CYS A 77 16.05 -11.75 -7.06
N GLY A 78 16.12 -12.47 -5.93
CA GLY A 78 16.92 -12.11 -4.75
C GLY A 78 16.32 -11.02 -3.86
N ARG A 79 15.24 -10.34 -4.27
CA ARG A 79 14.58 -9.32 -3.45
C ARG A 79 13.75 -9.94 -2.32
N PRO A 80 13.51 -9.22 -1.22
CA PRO A 80 12.66 -9.70 -0.14
C PRO A 80 11.23 -9.97 -0.61
N LEU A 81 10.69 -11.12 -0.22
CA LEU A 81 9.33 -11.56 -0.48
C LEU A 81 8.57 -11.72 0.82
N VAL A 82 7.48 -10.98 0.95
CA VAL A 82 6.50 -11.16 2.03
C VAL A 82 5.39 -12.07 1.52
N ARG A 83 5.06 -13.12 2.27
CA ARG A 83 4.07 -14.10 1.85
C ARG A 83 3.28 -14.62 3.05
N THR A 84 1.94 -14.62 2.95
CA THR A 84 1.09 -15.32 3.92
C THR A 84 1.05 -16.82 3.61
N PRO A 85 0.74 -17.69 4.56
CA PRO A 85 0.30 -19.05 4.24
C PRO A 85 -1.00 -19.01 3.41
N PHE A 86 -1.38 -20.14 2.82
CA PHE A 86 -2.71 -20.30 2.25
C PHE A 86 -3.76 -20.33 3.36
N ARG A 87 -4.79 -19.46 3.24
CA ARG A 87 -5.83 -19.26 4.24
C ARG A 87 -7.21 -19.18 3.59
N VAL A 88 -8.20 -19.74 4.24
CA VAL A 88 -9.60 -19.73 3.78
C VAL A 88 -10.18 -18.31 3.82
N ASP A 89 -9.84 -17.53 4.83
CA ASP A 89 -10.33 -16.16 5.03
C ASP A 89 -9.73 -15.11 4.08
N LEU A 90 -8.69 -15.47 3.30
CA LEU A 90 -8.18 -14.65 2.20
C LEU A 90 -8.86 -14.97 0.84
N LEU A 91 -9.64 -16.03 0.77
CA LEU A 91 -10.33 -16.41 -0.47
C LEU A 91 -11.29 -15.33 -1.01
N PRO A 92 -12.09 -14.61 -0.17
CA PRO A 92 -12.94 -13.54 -0.66
C PRO A 92 -12.14 -12.38 -1.28
N LEU A 93 -10.93 -12.10 -0.76
CA LEU A 93 -10.05 -11.07 -1.33
C LEU A 93 -9.52 -11.51 -2.69
N GLU A 94 -9.06 -12.76 -2.80
CA GLU A 94 -8.57 -13.35 -4.04
C GLU A 94 -9.65 -13.32 -5.13
N GLN A 95 -10.86 -13.81 -4.85
CA GLN A 95 -11.96 -13.87 -5.80
C GLN A 95 -12.39 -12.49 -6.33
N ARG A 96 -12.21 -11.45 -5.55
CA ARG A 96 -12.52 -10.09 -5.96
C ARG A 96 -11.42 -9.43 -6.77
N TRP A 97 -10.15 -9.78 -6.53
CA TRP A 97 -8.99 -9.14 -7.14
C TRP A 97 -8.39 -9.92 -8.31
N ASN A 98 -8.80 -11.17 -8.52
CA ASN A 98 -8.36 -11.98 -9.65
C ASN A 98 -9.51 -12.30 -10.60
N ARG A 99 -9.19 -12.31 -11.90
CA ARG A 99 -10.07 -12.85 -12.94
C ARG A 99 -9.22 -13.73 -13.86
N GLY A 100 -9.38 -15.05 -13.73
CA GLY A 100 -8.44 -15.99 -14.33
C GLY A 100 -7.06 -15.85 -13.71
N GLU A 101 -6.04 -15.68 -14.52
CA GLU A 101 -4.66 -15.44 -14.08
C GLU A 101 -4.32 -13.96 -13.90
N GLY A 102 -5.21 -13.06 -14.32
CA GLY A 102 -5.02 -11.61 -14.29
C GLY A 102 -5.53 -10.97 -13.00
N LYS A 103 -4.84 -9.94 -12.56
CA LYS A 103 -5.26 -9.06 -11.48
C LYS A 103 -6.26 -8.05 -12.01
N VAL A 104 -7.34 -7.83 -11.28
CA VAL A 104 -8.37 -6.83 -11.62
C VAL A 104 -8.68 -5.95 -10.43
N LEU A 105 -9.11 -4.72 -10.67
CA LEU A 105 -9.67 -3.90 -9.61
C LEU A 105 -11.16 -4.26 -9.41
N PRO A 106 -11.60 -4.62 -8.20
CA PRO A 106 -12.99 -4.99 -7.93
C PRO A 106 -13.98 -3.93 -8.40
N GLU A 107 -15.17 -4.38 -8.84
CA GLU A 107 -16.26 -3.45 -9.11
C GLU A 107 -16.68 -2.74 -7.83
N GLY A 108 -16.96 -1.44 -7.91
CA GLY A 108 -17.30 -0.62 -6.73
C GLY A 108 -16.16 -0.45 -5.72
N PHE A 109 -14.90 -0.73 -6.09
CA PHE A 109 -13.75 -0.53 -5.22
C PHE A 109 -13.68 0.90 -4.70
N ARG A 110 -13.51 1.05 -3.39
CA ARG A 110 -13.25 2.31 -2.72
C ARG A 110 -12.00 2.17 -1.88
N LEU A 111 -11.07 3.08 -2.11
CA LEU A 111 -9.84 3.19 -1.32
C LEU A 111 -10.14 3.93 -0.03
N ASP A 112 -9.61 3.45 1.09
CA ASP A 112 -9.63 4.14 2.38
C ASP A 112 -8.20 4.35 2.92
N GLY A 113 -8.09 4.99 4.08
CA GLY A 113 -6.80 5.29 4.69
C GLY A 113 -6.03 4.04 5.12
N ALA A 114 -6.72 2.97 5.57
CA ALA A 114 -6.09 1.72 5.98
C ALA A 114 -5.50 0.97 4.77
N MET A 115 -6.21 0.93 3.66
CA MET A 115 -5.70 0.38 2.39
C MET A 115 -4.57 1.25 1.85
N LEU A 116 -4.70 2.59 1.88
CA LEU A 116 -3.64 3.50 1.43
C LEU A 116 -2.37 3.34 2.29
N ARG A 117 -2.51 3.13 3.60
CA ARG A 117 -1.39 2.79 4.49
C ARG A 117 -0.65 1.53 4.05
N MET A 118 -1.38 0.47 3.72
CA MET A 118 -0.79 -0.78 3.26
C MET A 118 -0.13 -0.64 1.88
N TRP A 119 -0.72 0.16 0.98
CA TRP A 119 -0.10 0.47 -0.31
C TRP A 119 1.17 1.29 -0.14
N ALA A 120 1.14 2.36 0.66
CA ALA A 120 2.31 3.17 0.99
C ALA A 120 3.44 2.33 1.58
N LEU A 121 3.12 1.42 2.51
CA LEU A 121 4.10 0.53 3.11
C LEU A 121 4.69 -0.47 2.11
N ALA A 122 3.87 -1.07 1.25
CA ALA A 122 4.33 -2.07 0.28
C ALA A 122 5.12 -1.44 -0.87
N ALA A 123 4.71 -0.27 -1.37
CA ALA A 123 5.17 0.27 -2.65
C ALA A 123 5.21 1.80 -2.71
N GLY A 124 5.26 2.47 -1.55
CA GLY A 124 5.38 3.93 -1.47
C GLY A 124 6.82 4.38 -1.27
N SER A 125 7.17 5.57 -1.77
CA SER A 125 8.48 6.18 -1.51
C SER A 125 8.43 7.70 -1.61
N PRO A 126 9.12 8.43 -0.71
CA PRO A 126 9.29 9.87 -0.84
C PRO A 126 10.27 10.18 -1.99
N GLN A 127 9.94 11.20 -2.80
CA GLN A 127 10.80 11.67 -3.88
C GLN A 127 10.77 13.20 -3.97
N GLY A 128 11.86 13.85 -3.57
CA GLY A 128 11.97 15.31 -3.55
C GLY A 128 10.86 15.93 -2.71
N ASN A 129 10.01 16.74 -3.33
CA ASN A 129 8.85 17.39 -2.70
C ASN A 129 7.53 16.65 -2.91
N GLY A 130 7.60 15.37 -3.30
CA GLY A 130 6.43 14.52 -3.60
C GLY A 130 6.53 13.15 -2.97
N TYR A 131 5.49 12.36 -3.22
CA TYR A 131 5.39 10.97 -2.80
C TYR A 131 4.97 10.11 -3.97
N LEU A 132 5.64 8.99 -4.15
CA LEU A 132 5.36 8.03 -5.20
C LEU A 132 4.62 6.82 -4.62
N LEU A 133 3.70 6.30 -5.40
CA LEU A 133 3.03 5.01 -5.18
C LEU A 133 3.25 4.16 -6.43
N ALA A 134 3.93 3.03 -6.30
CA ALA A 134 4.10 2.13 -7.43
C ALA A 134 2.79 1.37 -7.71
N LEU A 135 2.51 1.23 -8.99
CA LEU A 135 1.43 0.42 -9.55
C LEU A 135 1.99 -0.94 -9.99
N ASP A 136 1.11 -1.87 -10.29
CA ASP A 136 1.49 -3.15 -10.87
C ASP A 136 1.69 -3.00 -12.40
N PRO A 137 2.91 -3.15 -12.92
CA PRO A 137 3.14 -3.02 -14.36
C PRO A 137 2.48 -4.16 -15.17
N GLU A 138 2.16 -5.28 -14.52
CA GLU A 138 1.50 -6.42 -15.17
C GLU A 138 -0.04 -6.33 -15.13
N ALA A 139 -0.59 -5.26 -14.53
CA ALA A 139 -2.04 -5.02 -14.47
C ALA A 139 -2.41 -3.57 -14.85
N PRO A 140 -2.00 -3.09 -16.05
CA PRO A 140 -2.19 -1.70 -16.47
C PRO A 140 -3.66 -1.28 -16.52
N GLU A 141 -4.60 -2.20 -16.71
CA GLU A 141 -6.04 -1.95 -16.71
C GLU A 141 -6.59 -1.49 -15.35
N THR A 142 -5.81 -1.68 -14.27
CA THR A 142 -6.19 -1.19 -12.94
C THR A 142 -5.81 0.28 -12.71
N HIS A 143 -4.86 0.82 -13.46
CA HIS A 143 -4.18 2.08 -13.17
C HIS A 143 -5.12 3.29 -13.17
N GLU A 144 -5.91 3.50 -14.24
CA GLU A 144 -6.87 4.62 -14.35
C GLU A 144 -7.90 4.62 -13.21
N ARG A 145 -8.38 3.42 -12.84
CA ARG A 145 -9.35 3.27 -11.76
C ARG A 145 -8.73 3.53 -10.39
N LEU A 146 -7.45 3.19 -10.19
CA LEU A 146 -6.70 3.51 -8.97
C LEU A 146 -6.43 5.02 -8.85
N ILE A 147 -6.12 5.71 -9.96
CA ILE A 147 -6.01 7.17 -10.01
C ILE A 147 -7.33 7.81 -9.58
N THR A 148 -8.46 7.30 -10.10
CA THR A 148 -9.79 7.76 -9.75
C THR A 148 -10.10 7.53 -8.27
N ALA A 149 -9.76 6.35 -7.73
CA ALA A 149 -9.96 6.02 -6.31
C ALA A 149 -9.15 6.93 -5.37
N LEU A 150 -7.90 7.25 -5.72
CA LEU A 150 -7.08 8.23 -4.99
C LEU A 150 -7.70 9.63 -5.03
N ALA A 151 -8.20 10.06 -6.19
CA ALA A 151 -8.85 11.36 -6.32
C ALA A 151 -10.14 11.44 -5.47
N GLN A 152 -10.94 10.36 -5.43
CA GLN A 152 -12.13 10.26 -4.57
C GLN A 152 -11.79 10.30 -3.08
N LEU A 153 -10.63 9.77 -2.68
CA LEU A 153 -10.12 9.86 -1.32
C LEU A 153 -9.54 11.24 -0.97
N GLY A 154 -9.54 12.20 -1.92
CA GLY A 154 -8.98 13.54 -1.73
C GLY A 154 -7.46 13.62 -1.96
N VAL A 155 -6.85 12.58 -2.53
CA VAL A 155 -5.41 12.47 -2.83
C VAL A 155 -5.20 12.41 -4.36
N PRO A 156 -5.48 13.48 -5.12
CA PRO A 156 -5.25 13.44 -6.56
C PRO A 156 -3.77 13.24 -6.87
N ALA A 157 -3.48 12.18 -7.62
CA ALA A 157 -2.16 11.79 -8.07
C ALA A 157 -2.07 11.86 -9.60
N LYS A 158 -0.87 11.97 -10.14
CA LYS A 158 -0.60 11.95 -11.58
C LYS A 158 0.30 10.77 -11.91
N ALA A 159 0.01 10.08 -13.02
CA ALA A 159 0.94 9.11 -13.57
C ALA A 159 2.27 9.80 -13.90
N GLN A 160 3.36 9.24 -13.45
CA GLN A 160 4.70 9.70 -13.80
C GLN A 160 5.09 9.10 -15.15
N LYS A 161 5.65 9.93 -16.04
CA LYS A 161 6.20 9.45 -17.31
C LYS A 161 7.51 8.72 -17.03
N GLY A 162 7.68 7.54 -17.57
CA GLY A 162 8.87 6.70 -17.41
C GLY A 162 8.58 5.24 -17.66
N GLU A 163 9.58 4.39 -17.50
CA GLU A 163 9.46 2.93 -17.65
C GLU A 163 8.71 2.27 -16.50
N GLU A 164 8.74 2.90 -15.32
CA GLU A 164 8.06 2.40 -14.13
C GLU A 164 6.63 2.94 -14.04
N ALA A 165 5.69 2.07 -13.69
CA ALA A 165 4.31 2.44 -13.45
C ALA A 165 4.16 3.09 -12.06
N LEU A 166 4.29 4.42 -12.00
CA LEU A 166 4.30 5.20 -10.76
C LEU A 166 3.22 6.27 -10.77
N LEU A 167 2.59 6.48 -9.63
CA LEU A 167 1.74 7.63 -9.36
C LEU A 167 2.48 8.62 -8.45
N ARG A 168 2.41 9.90 -8.78
CA ARG A 168 3.04 10.97 -8.00
C ARG A 168 2.00 11.87 -7.37
N VAL A 169 2.08 11.99 -6.04
CA VAL A 169 1.37 12.98 -5.24
C VAL A 169 2.32 14.13 -4.95
N THR A 170 1.92 15.37 -5.27
CA THR A 170 2.74 16.56 -5.05
C THR A 170 1.95 17.66 -4.35
N GLY A 171 2.67 18.51 -3.63
CA GLY A 171 2.13 19.66 -2.92
C GLY A 171 1.91 19.39 -1.43
N ARG A 172 2.38 20.34 -0.60
CA ARG A 172 2.41 20.22 0.87
C ARG A 172 1.04 19.85 1.47
N ARG A 173 -0.04 20.47 0.99
CA ARG A 173 -1.39 20.21 1.49
C ARG A 173 -1.83 18.76 1.21
N ARG A 174 -1.54 18.24 0.01
CA ARG A 174 -1.89 16.84 -0.34
C ARG A 174 -1.06 15.84 0.44
N LEU A 175 0.24 16.11 0.62
CA LEU A 175 1.10 15.25 1.44
C LEU A 175 0.68 15.25 2.90
N ALA A 176 0.27 16.40 3.45
CA ALA A 176 -0.29 16.47 4.80
C ALA A 176 -1.57 15.62 4.91
N HIS A 177 -2.44 15.68 3.91
CA HIS A 177 -3.65 14.85 3.87
C HIS A 177 -3.34 13.35 3.73
N VAL A 178 -2.33 12.97 2.93
CA VAL A 178 -1.87 11.56 2.90
C VAL A 178 -1.41 11.12 4.28
N LEU A 179 -0.60 11.91 4.99
CA LEU A 179 -0.14 11.61 6.35
C LEU A 179 -1.31 11.47 7.33
N GLU A 180 -2.31 12.34 7.25
CA GLU A 180 -3.54 12.25 8.06
C GLU A 180 -4.28 10.93 7.81
N LEU A 181 -4.39 10.51 6.55
CA LEU A 181 -5.08 9.28 6.16
C LEU A 181 -4.34 8.01 6.60
N ILE A 182 -3.01 7.96 6.41
CA ILE A 182 -2.23 6.74 6.67
C ILE A 182 -1.68 6.67 8.10
N GLY A 183 -1.75 7.76 8.85
CA GLY A 183 -1.22 7.85 10.22
C GLY A 183 0.30 7.76 10.31
N ASP A 184 0.81 7.52 11.52
CA ASP A 184 2.24 7.43 11.80
C ASP A 184 2.89 6.22 11.09
N ALA A 185 4.18 6.37 10.75
CA ALA A 185 4.95 5.30 10.14
C ALA A 185 5.04 4.10 11.10
N PRO A 186 4.83 2.86 10.60
CA PRO A 186 5.19 1.68 11.38
C PRO A 186 6.69 1.69 11.71
N ALA A 187 7.06 1.16 12.87
CA ALA A 187 8.45 1.12 13.30
C ALA A 187 9.36 0.51 12.21
N GLY A 188 10.39 1.26 11.81
CA GLY A 188 11.34 0.91 10.76
C GLY A 188 10.83 1.17 9.33
N ALA A 189 9.66 1.80 9.15
CA ALA A 189 9.11 2.17 7.85
C ALA A 189 9.23 3.69 7.55
N GLU A 190 9.87 4.44 8.43
CA GLU A 190 10.08 5.88 8.30
C GLU A 190 10.68 6.28 6.94
N PRO A 191 11.64 5.53 6.35
CA PRO A 191 12.21 5.88 5.05
C PRO A 191 11.22 5.81 3.89
N ALA A 192 10.12 5.04 4.02
CA ALA A 192 9.07 4.95 3.01
C ALA A 192 7.95 5.97 3.22
N TRP A 193 7.88 6.62 4.38
CA TRP A 193 6.73 7.46 4.73
C TRP A 193 6.80 8.84 4.08
N PRO A 194 5.66 9.43 3.71
CA PRO A 194 5.63 10.80 3.21
C PRO A 194 6.23 11.76 4.23
N SER A 195 6.93 12.78 3.74
CA SER A 195 7.50 13.84 4.57
C SER A 195 7.05 15.20 4.06
N LEU A 196 6.75 16.13 5.00
CA LEU A 196 6.48 17.53 4.67
C LEU A 196 7.76 18.35 4.52
N VAL A 197 8.89 17.78 4.90
CA VAL A 197 10.22 18.35 4.73
C VAL A 197 10.82 17.76 3.45
N PRO A 198 11.37 18.57 2.54
CA PRO A 198 12.02 18.06 1.34
C PRO A 198 13.15 17.09 1.72
N VAL A 199 13.12 15.88 1.19
CA VAL A 199 14.22 14.93 1.34
C VAL A 199 15.35 15.38 0.42
N VAL A 200 16.37 16.02 0.95
CA VAL A 200 17.63 16.30 0.26
C VAL A 200 18.42 15.00 0.27
N ARG A 201 18.49 14.30 -0.86
CA ARG A 201 19.47 13.21 -1.00
C ARG A 201 20.86 13.83 -0.97
N ALA A 202 21.69 13.47 0.00
CA ALA A 202 23.11 13.68 -0.10
C ALA A 202 23.64 12.95 -1.35
N VAL A 203 24.32 13.68 -2.21
CA VAL A 203 24.99 13.16 -3.43
C VAL A 203 26.21 12.38 -3.01
#